data_35a329ae6a4d6de731fd7da4be5aebf9
#
_entry.id   35a329ae6a4d6de731fd7da4be5aebf9
#
_cell.length_a   1.000
_cell.length_b   1.000
_cell.length_c   1.000
_cell.angle_alpha   90.00
_cell.angle_beta   90.00
_cell.angle_gamma   90.00
#
_symmetry.space_group_name_H-M   'P 1'
#
loop_
_entity.id
_entity.type
_entity.pdbx_description
1 polymer ?
#
loop_
_entity_poly.entity_id
_entity_poly.type
_entity_poly.pdbx_seq_one_letter_code
_entity_poly.pdbx_strand_id
1 'polypeptide(L)'
;MKTQTSIQILIDGRSSTPQLSGISRYIIELTKGYAKQYGEKNLTIIVNNPISYLPFKQTICPYNRHSFRDNIKFSIWLSKQNYKIYHSGDMIGPFWHKKGVKHIITCHDLMHLVVPGFFRVTPIKAALRKLRIKYFFKYVAKDADTIISVSKTTHDDLKRIYNIDSIILPEGVNRIKNKDISKEYKGLKNNSFFLYVGLGSAHKNIDFMVNAFLSTNIEKKLVICGKGHHIIKSNRIIYTGYIEDKYLDYLYQNCSAFIFPSKYEG
;
A
#
# COMPACT_ATOMS: atom_id res chain seq x y z
N MET A 1 -6.95 2.87 42.65
CA MET A 1 -6.68 2.36 41.29
C MET A 1 -7.22 3.38 40.29
N LYS A 2 -6.36 4.11 39.59
CA LYS A 2 -6.79 4.98 38.49
C LYS A 2 -7.35 4.10 37.40
N THR A 3 -8.63 4.19 37.12
CA THR A 3 -9.26 3.56 35.95
C THR A 3 -8.51 4.05 34.71
N GLN A 4 -7.66 3.21 34.16
CA GLN A 4 -6.98 3.45 32.89
C GLN A 4 -8.09 3.50 31.82
N THR A 5 -8.51 4.71 31.47
CA THR A 5 -9.51 4.92 30.42
C THR A 5 -8.98 4.23 29.16
N SER A 6 -9.67 3.17 28.75
CA SER A 6 -9.27 2.38 27.57
C SER A 6 -9.28 3.28 26.35
N ILE A 7 -8.11 3.50 25.75
CA ILE A 7 -7.97 4.31 24.53
C ILE A 7 -8.51 3.49 23.37
N GLN A 8 -9.68 3.87 22.84
CA GLN A 8 -10.22 3.24 21.64
C GLN A 8 -9.54 3.80 20.40
N ILE A 9 -9.03 2.91 19.53
CA ILE A 9 -8.30 3.24 18.31
C ILE A 9 -9.07 2.70 17.11
N LEU A 10 -9.37 3.58 16.16
CA LEU A 10 -9.94 3.21 14.87
C LEU A 10 -8.86 3.28 13.80
N ILE A 11 -8.67 2.19 13.07
CA ILE A 11 -7.76 2.11 11.94
C ILE A 11 -8.58 2.05 10.66
N ASP A 12 -8.36 2.99 9.74
CA ASP A 12 -9.06 2.98 8.47
C ASP A 12 -8.43 1.98 7.51
N GLY A 13 -9.09 0.85 7.37
CA GLY A 13 -8.72 -0.22 6.46
C GLY A 13 -9.53 -0.27 5.17
N ARG A 14 -10.30 0.78 4.82
CA ARG A 14 -11.12 0.82 3.59
C ARG A 14 -10.30 0.76 2.30
N SER A 15 -8.98 0.96 2.38
CA SER A 15 -8.04 0.74 1.28
C SER A 15 -7.67 -0.73 1.08
N SER A 16 -7.97 -1.60 2.04
CA SER A 16 -7.75 -3.04 1.91
C SER A 16 -8.70 -3.66 0.89
N THR A 17 -8.19 -4.59 0.13
CA THR A 17 -8.93 -5.32 -0.91
C THR A 17 -9.11 -6.79 -0.49
N PRO A 18 -10.04 -7.56 -1.08
CA PRO A 18 -10.19 -8.98 -0.78
C PRO A 18 -8.90 -9.79 -1.01
N GLN A 19 -8.02 -9.33 -1.90
CA GLN A 19 -6.68 -9.89 -2.09
C GLN A 19 -5.66 -9.06 -1.30
N LEU A 20 -4.75 -9.75 -0.60
CA LEU A 20 -3.71 -9.12 0.19
C LEU A 20 -2.81 -8.22 -0.70
N SER A 21 -2.76 -6.94 -0.41
CA SER A 21 -1.96 -5.93 -1.10
C SER A 21 -0.88 -5.35 -0.16
N GLY A 22 0.04 -4.53 -0.69
CA GLY A 22 1.03 -3.81 0.14
C GLY A 22 0.37 -2.98 1.24
N ILE A 23 -0.63 -2.15 0.88
CA ILE A 23 -1.39 -1.34 1.84
C ILE A 23 -2.11 -2.23 2.87
N SER A 24 -2.68 -3.37 2.43
CA SER A 24 -3.30 -4.31 3.36
C SER A 24 -2.31 -4.89 4.36
N ARG A 25 -1.08 -5.24 3.92
CA ARG A 25 0.00 -5.70 4.80
C ARG A 25 0.40 -4.62 5.81
N TYR A 26 0.55 -3.40 5.33
CA TYR A 26 0.83 -2.25 6.20
C TYR A 26 -0.24 -2.09 7.28
N ILE A 27 -1.53 -2.13 6.93
CA ILE A 27 -2.65 -2.00 7.87
C ILE A 27 -2.63 -3.15 8.91
N ILE A 28 -2.32 -4.38 8.49
CA ILE A 28 -2.19 -5.52 9.42
C ILE A 28 -1.06 -5.27 10.42
N GLU A 29 0.14 -4.94 9.95
CA GLU A 29 1.31 -4.75 10.81
C GLU A 29 1.16 -3.52 11.71
N LEU A 30 0.60 -2.43 11.20
CA LEU A 30 0.23 -1.26 11.99
C LEU A 30 -0.74 -1.64 13.12
N THR A 31 -1.79 -2.42 12.80
CA THR A 31 -2.77 -2.86 13.80
C THR A 31 -2.13 -3.77 14.83
N LYS A 32 -1.25 -4.70 14.45
CA LYS A 32 -0.48 -5.54 15.37
C LYS A 32 0.41 -4.70 16.31
N GLY A 33 1.05 -3.66 15.78
CA GLY A 33 1.83 -2.72 16.57
C GLY A 33 1.00 -2.02 17.65
N TYR A 34 -0.15 -1.49 17.26
CA TYR A 34 -1.10 -0.90 18.21
C TYR A 34 -1.63 -1.94 19.22
N ALA A 35 -1.95 -3.16 18.77
CA ALA A 35 -2.44 -4.23 19.65
C ALA A 35 -1.43 -4.59 20.75
N LYS A 36 -0.15 -4.66 20.38
CA LYS A 36 0.95 -4.92 21.32
C LYS A 36 1.06 -3.82 22.40
N GLN A 37 0.81 -2.57 22.03
CA GLN A 37 1.00 -1.43 22.92
C GLN A 37 -0.25 -1.13 23.75
N TYR A 38 -1.44 -1.19 23.16
CA TYR A 38 -2.69 -0.72 23.77
C TYR A 38 -3.69 -1.84 24.07
N GLY A 39 -3.42 -3.08 23.65
CA GLY A 39 -4.30 -4.23 23.78
C GLY A 39 -5.31 -4.32 22.64
N GLU A 40 -5.52 -5.52 22.13
CA GLU A 40 -6.36 -5.83 20.96
C GLU A 40 -7.83 -5.39 21.13
N LYS A 41 -8.38 -5.52 22.34
CA LYS A 41 -9.76 -5.11 22.67
C LYS A 41 -10.05 -3.62 22.43
N ASN A 42 -9.01 -2.81 22.33
CA ASN A 42 -9.12 -1.37 22.12
C ASN A 42 -9.05 -0.97 20.63
N LEU A 43 -8.94 -1.95 19.73
CA LEU A 43 -8.76 -1.71 18.31
C LEU A 43 -10.00 -2.11 17.51
N THR A 44 -10.30 -1.32 16.48
CA THR A 44 -11.31 -1.67 15.49
C THR A 44 -10.84 -1.17 14.11
N ILE A 45 -10.94 -2.04 13.11
CA ILE A 45 -10.61 -1.68 11.72
C ILE A 45 -11.89 -1.30 10.99
N ILE A 46 -11.89 -0.13 10.35
CA ILE A 46 -12.98 0.31 9.49
C ILE A 46 -12.78 -0.30 8.11
N VAL A 47 -13.79 -0.97 7.58
CA VAL A 47 -13.76 -1.59 6.25
C VAL A 47 -15.06 -1.29 5.49
N ASN A 48 -15.04 -1.37 4.15
CA ASN A 48 -16.28 -1.28 3.37
C ASN A 48 -17.02 -2.62 3.32
N ASN A 49 -16.30 -3.74 3.29
CA ASN A 49 -16.80 -5.10 3.35
C ASN A 49 -15.93 -5.92 4.29
N PRO A 50 -16.46 -6.97 4.92
CA PRO A 50 -15.66 -7.86 5.76
C PRO A 50 -14.47 -8.45 4.99
N ILE A 51 -13.30 -8.48 5.63
CA ILE A 51 -12.07 -8.99 5.05
C ILE A 51 -11.53 -10.10 5.94
N SER A 52 -11.50 -11.34 5.42
CA SER A 52 -11.21 -12.55 6.20
C SER A 52 -9.78 -12.63 6.75
N TYR A 53 -8.81 -12.04 6.04
CA TYR A 53 -7.41 -12.06 6.48
C TYR A 53 -7.05 -10.96 7.51
N LEU A 54 -7.99 -10.06 7.87
CA LEU A 54 -7.80 -9.08 8.93
C LEU A 54 -8.28 -9.69 10.26
N PRO A 55 -7.37 -10.12 11.17
CA PRO A 55 -7.73 -10.90 12.34
C PRO A 55 -8.28 -10.06 13.51
N PHE A 56 -8.61 -8.79 13.27
CA PHE A 56 -9.07 -7.85 14.28
C PHE A 56 -10.56 -7.52 14.13
N LYS A 57 -11.15 -6.97 15.18
CA LYS A 57 -12.53 -6.47 15.13
C LYS A 57 -12.71 -5.50 13.98
N GLN A 58 -13.73 -5.74 13.16
CA GLN A 58 -14.06 -4.90 12.01
C GLN A 58 -15.37 -4.16 12.23
N THR A 59 -15.46 -2.94 11.74
CA THR A 59 -16.71 -2.18 11.62
C THR A 59 -16.94 -1.77 10.17
N ILE A 60 -18.17 -1.95 9.69
CA ILE A 60 -18.50 -1.70 8.29
C ILE A 60 -18.89 -0.25 8.11
N CYS A 61 -18.21 0.42 7.17
CA CYS A 61 -18.51 1.76 6.72
C CYS A 61 -19.05 1.70 5.28
N PRO A 62 -20.29 2.13 5.01
CA PRO A 62 -20.88 2.01 3.67
C PRO A 62 -20.41 3.08 2.69
N TYR A 63 -19.56 4.03 3.13
CA TYR A 63 -19.20 5.20 2.33
C TYR A 63 -17.94 4.97 1.51
N ASN A 64 -18.00 5.34 0.21
CA ASN A 64 -16.87 5.21 -0.70
C ASN A 64 -15.75 6.20 -0.35
N ARG A 65 -14.52 5.69 -0.25
CA ARG A 65 -13.32 6.45 0.13
C ARG A 65 -12.89 7.55 -0.86
N HIS A 66 -13.32 7.47 -2.11
CA HIS A 66 -12.89 8.40 -3.18
C HIS A 66 -13.99 9.37 -3.64
N SER A 67 -15.12 9.42 -2.95
CA SER A 67 -16.22 10.31 -3.25
C SER A 67 -16.27 11.47 -2.27
N PHE A 68 -16.28 12.72 -2.76
CA PHE A 68 -16.45 13.89 -1.90
C PHE A 68 -17.74 13.84 -1.08
N ARG A 69 -18.86 13.47 -1.75
CA ARG A 69 -20.16 13.33 -1.09
C ARG A 69 -20.12 12.27 0.01
N ASP A 70 -19.53 11.12 -0.28
CA ASP A 70 -19.47 10.03 0.70
C ASP A 70 -18.49 10.35 1.83
N ASN A 71 -17.44 11.15 1.56
CA ASN A 71 -16.51 11.57 2.60
C ASN A 71 -17.14 12.55 3.60
N ILE A 72 -18.06 13.41 3.17
CA ILE A 72 -18.89 14.22 4.08
C ILE A 72 -19.70 13.30 5.00
N LYS A 73 -20.40 12.30 4.42
CA LYS A 73 -21.18 11.31 5.19
C LYS A 73 -20.28 10.48 6.11
N PHE A 74 -19.10 10.11 5.65
CA PHE A 74 -18.09 9.42 6.46
C PHE A 74 -17.67 10.26 7.66
N SER A 75 -17.39 11.55 7.47
CA SER A 75 -17.00 12.45 8.57
C SER A 75 -18.10 12.54 9.63
N ILE A 76 -19.38 12.63 9.20
CA ILE A 76 -20.54 12.61 10.11
C ILE A 76 -20.65 11.25 10.82
N TRP A 77 -20.50 10.15 10.11
CA TRP A 77 -20.56 8.80 10.68
C TRP A 77 -19.44 8.59 11.69
N LEU A 78 -18.21 8.99 11.34
CA LEU A 78 -17.04 8.86 12.20
C LEU A 78 -17.16 9.69 13.48
N SER A 79 -17.74 10.89 13.41
CA SER A 79 -17.94 11.74 14.59
C SER A 79 -18.87 11.12 15.64
N LYS A 80 -19.74 10.17 15.25
CA LYS A 80 -20.63 9.42 16.15
C LYS A 80 -19.96 8.20 16.79
N GLN A 81 -18.78 7.79 16.31
CA GLN A 81 -18.06 6.66 16.87
C GLN A 81 -17.34 7.06 18.18
N ASN A 82 -17.13 6.08 19.05
CA ASN A 82 -16.34 6.30 20.27
C ASN A 82 -14.88 5.90 20.02
N TYR A 83 -13.97 6.89 19.93
CA TYR A 83 -12.55 6.69 19.73
C TYR A 83 -11.74 7.88 20.25
N LYS A 84 -10.46 7.65 20.48
CA LYS A 84 -9.45 8.67 20.85
C LYS A 84 -8.40 8.88 19.77
N ILE A 85 -8.14 7.84 18.99
CA ILE A 85 -7.19 7.88 17.86
C ILE A 85 -7.91 7.33 16.64
N TYR A 86 -7.82 8.04 15.53
CA TYR A 86 -8.13 7.56 14.20
C TYR A 86 -6.85 7.58 13.37
N HIS A 87 -6.48 6.43 12.81
CA HIS A 87 -5.32 6.32 11.95
C HIS A 87 -5.72 5.77 10.58
N SER A 88 -5.57 6.58 9.56
CA SER A 88 -5.72 6.12 8.18
C SER A 88 -4.44 5.49 7.69
N GLY A 89 -4.52 4.21 7.30
CA GLY A 89 -3.41 3.49 6.68
C GLY A 89 -3.15 3.86 5.21
N ASP A 90 -3.77 4.93 4.70
CA ASP A 90 -3.64 5.43 3.33
C ASP A 90 -4.00 6.93 3.30
N MET A 91 -3.85 7.58 2.14
CA MET A 91 -4.19 8.99 1.88
C MET A 91 -5.70 9.29 1.89
N ILE A 92 -6.46 8.61 2.72
CA ILE A 92 -7.89 8.81 2.92
C ILE A 92 -8.15 9.25 4.35
N GLY A 93 -9.31 9.85 4.59
CA GLY A 93 -9.67 10.26 5.94
C GLY A 93 -10.91 11.15 5.92
N PRO A 94 -11.39 11.56 7.09
CA PRO A 94 -12.49 12.51 7.19
C PRO A 94 -12.05 13.90 6.72
N PHE A 95 -13.00 14.76 6.36
CA PHE A 95 -12.76 16.19 6.12
C PHE A 95 -12.72 16.99 7.41
N TRP A 96 -13.24 16.45 8.49
CA TRP A 96 -13.17 16.98 9.87
C TRP A 96 -13.33 15.86 10.88
N HIS A 97 -12.75 16.04 12.05
CA HIS A 97 -12.90 15.14 13.19
C HIS A 97 -13.41 15.88 14.43
N LYS A 98 -13.86 15.14 15.43
CA LYS A 98 -14.33 15.71 16.69
C LYS A 98 -13.18 16.16 17.59
N LYS A 99 -13.42 17.19 18.43
CA LYS A 99 -12.44 17.66 19.42
C LYS A 99 -12.02 16.54 20.39
N GLY A 100 -10.76 16.55 20.80
CA GLY A 100 -10.22 15.63 21.80
C GLY A 100 -9.89 14.24 21.29
N VAL A 101 -9.85 14.05 19.97
CA VAL A 101 -9.29 12.86 19.32
C VAL A 101 -8.05 13.23 18.51
N LYS A 102 -7.25 12.23 18.14
CA LYS A 102 -6.08 12.39 17.25
C LYS A 102 -6.37 11.77 15.92
N HIS A 103 -6.10 12.52 14.85
CA HIS A 103 -6.23 12.11 13.46
C HIS A 103 -4.86 11.98 12.81
N ILE A 104 -4.51 10.75 12.45
CA ILE A 104 -3.22 10.39 11.84
C ILE A 104 -3.46 9.84 10.43
N ILE A 105 -2.63 10.24 9.49
CA ILE A 105 -2.66 9.75 8.10
C ILE A 105 -1.29 9.20 7.74
N THR A 106 -1.24 8.03 7.11
CA THR A 106 -0.04 7.54 6.42
C THR A 106 -0.16 7.78 4.92
N CYS A 107 0.83 8.46 4.37
CA CYS A 107 0.99 8.66 2.94
C CYS A 107 2.09 7.74 2.42
N HIS A 108 1.72 6.76 1.58
CA HIS A 108 2.69 5.82 0.99
C HIS A 108 3.41 6.45 -0.19
N ASP A 109 2.68 7.11 -1.08
CA ASP A 109 3.23 7.77 -2.26
C ASP A 109 2.28 8.85 -2.81
N LEU A 110 2.81 9.63 -3.75
CA LEU A 110 2.04 10.59 -4.55
C LEU A 110 2.15 10.28 -6.05
N MET A 111 2.40 9.00 -6.40
CA MET A 111 2.65 8.57 -7.78
C MET A 111 1.57 9.04 -8.76
N HIS A 112 0.32 9.05 -8.35
CA HIS A 112 -0.82 9.49 -9.16
C HIS A 112 -0.78 10.99 -9.53
N LEU A 113 0.01 11.79 -8.80
CA LEU A 113 0.23 13.23 -9.11
C LEU A 113 1.54 13.45 -9.87
N VAL A 114 2.61 12.70 -9.51
CA VAL A 114 3.97 12.99 -9.99
C VAL A 114 4.36 12.17 -11.21
N VAL A 115 3.84 10.93 -11.35
CA VAL A 115 4.23 10.07 -12.49
C VAL A 115 3.49 10.49 -13.76
N PRO A 116 4.21 10.84 -14.84
CA PRO A 116 3.59 11.08 -16.15
C PRO A 116 2.88 9.84 -16.66
N GLY A 117 1.68 10.00 -17.24
CA GLY A 117 0.94 8.87 -17.82
C GLY A 117 0.38 7.86 -16.81
N PHE A 118 0.41 8.14 -15.50
CA PHE A 118 -0.15 7.23 -14.47
C PHE A 118 -1.61 6.85 -14.77
N PHE A 119 -2.44 7.80 -15.11
CA PHE A 119 -3.80 7.51 -15.57
C PHE A 119 -3.78 7.21 -17.08
N ARG A 120 -4.03 5.95 -17.44
CA ARG A 120 -4.13 5.49 -18.84
C ARG A 120 -5.47 5.94 -19.46
N VAL A 121 -5.67 7.24 -19.58
CA VAL A 121 -6.87 7.91 -20.14
C VAL A 121 -6.43 9.14 -20.93
N THR A 122 -7.38 9.80 -21.62
CA THR A 122 -7.08 11.03 -22.35
C THR A 122 -6.48 12.12 -21.44
N PRO A 123 -5.62 13.01 -21.94
CA PRO A 123 -4.94 14.03 -21.14
C PRO A 123 -5.88 14.88 -20.30
N ILE A 124 -7.04 15.28 -20.85
CA ILE A 124 -8.06 16.04 -20.12
C ILE A 124 -8.61 15.26 -18.94
N LYS A 125 -9.00 13.99 -19.17
CA LYS A 125 -9.50 13.11 -18.08
C LYS A 125 -8.43 12.86 -17.02
N ALA A 126 -7.16 12.73 -17.42
CA ALA A 126 -6.05 12.56 -16.49
C ALA A 126 -5.86 13.82 -15.63
N ALA A 127 -5.91 15.01 -16.24
CA ALA A 127 -5.81 16.30 -15.53
C ALA A 127 -6.94 16.47 -14.51
N LEU A 128 -8.18 16.19 -14.89
CA LEU A 128 -9.34 16.25 -14.00
C LEU A 128 -9.22 15.26 -12.81
N ARG A 129 -8.73 14.03 -13.07
CA ARG A 129 -8.48 13.04 -12.00
C ARG A 129 -7.40 13.52 -11.04
N LYS A 130 -6.27 14.02 -11.55
CA LYS A 130 -5.19 14.59 -10.73
C LYS A 130 -5.70 15.74 -9.86
N LEU A 131 -6.44 16.68 -10.46
CA LEU A 131 -7.00 17.82 -9.76
C LEU A 131 -7.95 17.38 -8.63
N ARG A 132 -8.86 16.43 -8.93
CA ARG A 132 -9.77 15.88 -7.93
C ARG A 132 -9.03 15.24 -6.76
N ILE A 133 -8.02 14.40 -7.03
CA ILE A 133 -7.24 13.73 -5.98
C ILE A 133 -6.45 14.78 -5.17
N LYS A 134 -5.83 15.75 -5.87
CA LYS A 134 -5.06 16.81 -5.22
C LYS A 134 -5.92 17.60 -4.22
N TYR A 135 -7.11 18.02 -4.62
CA TYR A 135 -8.01 18.76 -3.72
C TYR A 135 -8.60 17.86 -2.64
N PHE A 136 -8.98 16.63 -2.97
CA PHE A 136 -9.49 15.68 -1.97
C PHE A 136 -8.48 15.51 -0.83
N PHE A 137 -7.24 15.17 -1.15
CA PHE A 137 -6.20 14.97 -0.13
C PHE A 137 -5.88 16.27 0.62
N LYS A 138 -5.89 17.42 -0.07
CA LYS A 138 -5.70 18.72 0.60
C LYS A 138 -6.69 18.94 1.75
N TYR A 139 -7.97 18.59 1.55
CA TYR A 139 -8.99 18.71 2.60
C TYR A 139 -8.78 17.71 3.73
N VAL A 140 -8.45 16.46 3.39
CA VAL A 140 -8.16 15.40 4.38
C VAL A 140 -6.91 15.75 5.19
N ALA A 141 -5.85 16.21 4.54
CA ALA A 141 -4.60 16.58 5.18
C ALA A 141 -4.71 17.80 6.08
N LYS A 142 -5.59 18.76 5.75
CA LYS A 142 -5.85 19.94 6.58
C LYS A 142 -6.44 19.58 7.94
N ASP A 143 -7.19 18.49 8.02
CA ASP A 143 -7.83 18.01 9.24
C ASP A 143 -6.91 17.12 10.08
N ALA A 144 -5.84 16.59 9.51
CA ALA A 144 -4.93 15.68 10.20
C ALA A 144 -4.06 16.39 11.25
N ASP A 145 -3.96 15.81 12.44
CA ASP A 145 -2.99 16.25 13.46
C ASP A 145 -1.56 15.83 13.11
N THR A 146 -1.43 14.69 12.41
CA THR A 146 -0.12 14.11 12.05
C THR A 146 -0.21 13.44 10.70
N ILE A 147 0.76 13.74 9.83
CA ILE A 147 0.94 13.04 8.56
C ILE A 147 2.27 12.32 8.60
N ILE A 148 2.23 11.01 8.32
CA ILE A 148 3.39 10.12 8.23
C ILE A 148 3.66 9.88 6.75
N SER A 149 4.93 10.00 6.34
CA SER A 149 5.43 9.54 5.05
C SER A 149 6.31 8.33 5.23
N VAL A 150 6.16 7.32 4.39
CA VAL A 150 6.92 6.07 4.49
C VAL A 150 8.36 6.18 3.95
N SER A 151 8.67 7.30 3.28
CA SER A 151 9.98 7.55 2.72
C SER A 151 10.31 9.04 2.67
N LYS A 152 11.61 9.35 2.44
CA LYS A 152 12.05 10.72 2.16
C LYS A 152 11.45 11.24 0.85
N THR A 153 11.35 10.41 -0.18
CA THR A 153 10.73 10.78 -1.47
C THR A 153 9.29 11.26 -1.27
N THR A 154 8.50 10.51 -0.51
CA THR A 154 7.10 10.87 -0.21
C THR A 154 7.02 12.14 0.63
N HIS A 155 7.93 12.32 1.60
CA HIS A 155 8.01 13.55 2.39
C HIS A 155 8.31 14.77 1.51
N ASP A 156 9.32 14.68 0.65
CA ASP A 156 9.72 15.76 -0.25
C ASP A 156 8.58 16.12 -1.24
N ASP A 157 7.85 15.13 -1.73
CA ASP A 157 6.67 15.35 -2.58
C ASP A 157 5.51 16.00 -1.83
N LEU A 158 5.22 15.58 -0.58
CA LEU A 158 4.23 16.24 0.28
C LEU A 158 4.59 17.71 0.52
N LYS A 159 5.86 17.99 0.80
CA LYS A 159 6.35 19.35 0.98
C LYS A 159 6.21 20.18 -0.30
N ARG A 160 6.65 19.63 -1.44
CA ARG A 160 6.62 20.32 -2.74
C ARG A 160 5.20 20.59 -3.24
N ILE A 161 4.26 19.62 -3.09
CA ILE A 161 2.93 19.71 -3.71
C ILE A 161 1.92 20.39 -2.80
N TYR A 162 2.03 20.20 -1.48
CA TYR A 162 1.03 20.65 -0.50
C TYR A 162 1.57 21.58 0.58
N ASN A 163 2.90 21.81 0.61
CA ASN A 163 3.61 22.50 1.70
C ASN A 163 3.36 21.86 3.08
N ILE A 164 3.31 20.52 3.12
CA ILE A 164 3.12 19.73 4.33
C ILE A 164 4.46 19.18 4.79
N ASP A 165 4.78 19.39 6.07
CA ASP A 165 5.85 18.68 6.75
C ASP A 165 5.28 17.40 7.37
N SER A 166 5.79 16.24 6.95
CA SER A 166 5.38 14.94 7.47
C SER A 166 6.49 14.31 8.31
N ILE A 167 6.10 13.39 9.17
CA ILE A 167 7.07 12.57 9.91
C ILE A 167 7.51 11.42 9.00
N ILE A 168 8.82 11.31 8.73
CA ILE A 168 9.35 10.19 7.95
C ILE A 168 9.43 8.97 8.86
N LEU A 169 8.63 7.95 8.56
CA LEU A 169 8.58 6.68 9.29
C LEU A 169 8.62 5.53 8.27
N PRO A 170 9.81 5.00 7.95
CA PRO A 170 9.94 3.93 6.97
C PRO A 170 9.18 2.67 7.38
N GLU A 171 8.65 1.98 6.37
CA GLU A 171 8.02 0.68 6.58
C GLU A 171 9.03 -0.37 7.02
N GLY A 172 8.62 -1.19 7.97
CA GLY A 172 9.40 -2.35 8.41
C GLY A 172 9.32 -3.49 7.41
N VAL A 173 10.29 -4.40 7.48
CA VAL A 173 10.27 -5.65 6.73
C VAL A 173 10.19 -6.84 7.68
N ASN A 174 9.35 -7.81 7.34
CA ASN A 174 9.31 -9.07 8.06
C ASN A 174 10.50 -9.94 7.62
N ARG A 175 11.25 -10.48 8.57
CA ARG A 175 12.26 -11.50 8.24
C ARG A 175 11.56 -12.75 7.71
N ILE A 176 12.05 -13.30 6.62
CA ILE A 176 11.63 -14.60 6.12
C ILE A 176 11.96 -15.65 7.20
N LYS A 177 10.93 -16.18 7.88
CA LYS A 177 11.09 -17.08 9.04
C LYS A 177 11.28 -18.54 8.65
N ASN A 178 10.90 -18.92 7.44
CA ASN A 178 10.87 -20.33 7.04
C ASN A 178 12.12 -20.75 6.28
N LYS A 179 13.08 -21.33 7.02
CA LYS A 179 14.19 -22.07 6.42
C LYS A 179 13.75 -23.42 5.79
N ASP A 180 12.55 -23.91 6.11
CA ASP A 180 12.12 -25.27 5.80
C ASP A 180 11.09 -25.39 4.66
N ILE A 181 10.70 -24.31 3.99
CA ILE A 181 9.74 -24.37 2.87
C ILE A 181 10.46 -24.04 1.56
N SER A 182 11.43 -24.87 1.22
CA SER A 182 11.98 -24.88 -0.14
C SER A 182 11.22 -25.89 -1.00
N LYS A 183 9.93 -25.68 -1.24
CA LYS A 183 9.31 -26.33 -2.40
C LYS A 183 9.77 -25.58 -3.63
N GLU A 184 10.62 -26.24 -4.38
CA GLU A 184 11.08 -25.79 -5.69
C GLU A 184 9.89 -25.28 -6.52
N TYR A 185 9.96 -24.04 -6.99
CA TYR A 185 8.88 -23.48 -7.77
C TYR A 185 9.09 -23.82 -9.24
N LYS A 186 8.26 -24.73 -9.79
CA LYS A 186 8.21 -25.07 -11.22
C LYS A 186 9.56 -25.40 -11.86
N GLY A 187 10.44 -26.13 -11.18
CA GLY A 187 11.74 -26.53 -11.69
C GLY A 187 12.77 -25.41 -11.81
N LEU A 188 12.54 -24.25 -11.16
CA LEU A 188 13.51 -23.17 -11.08
C LEU A 188 14.60 -23.49 -10.06
N LYS A 189 15.81 -23.74 -10.56
CA LYS A 189 16.97 -24.06 -9.73
C LYS A 189 17.58 -22.81 -9.10
N ASN A 190 18.29 -23.01 -7.99
CA ASN A 190 19.06 -21.95 -7.36
C ASN A 190 19.96 -21.24 -8.36
N ASN A 191 20.01 -19.91 -8.28
CA ASN A 191 20.86 -19.04 -9.12
C ASN A 191 20.64 -19.18 -10.64
N SER A 192 19.50 -19.72 -11.10
CA SER A 192 19.22 -19.92 -12.53
C SER A 192 18.32 -18.84 -13.15
N PHE A 193 17.89 -17.85 -12.36
CA PHE A 193 16.93 -16.82 -12.82
C PHE A 193 17.13 -15.48 -12.14
N PHE A 194 16.70 -14.42 -12.82
CA PHE A 194 16.46 -13.10 -12.27
C PHE A 194 15.01 -12.98 -11.82
N LEU A 195 14.74 -12.23 -10.78
CA LEU A 195 13.40 -12.07 -10.22
C LEU A 195 12.93 -10.62 -10.27
N TYR A 196 11.71 -10.41 -10.72
CA TYR A 196 10.93 -9.19 -10.50
C TYR A 196 9.62 -9.54 -9.78
N VAL A 197 9.23 -8.72 -8.78
CA VAL A 197 7.95 -8.85 -8.07
C VAL A 197 7.25 -7.50 -8.02
N GLY A 198 6.03 -7.45 -8.58
CA GLY A 198 5.23 -6.23 -8.56
C GLY A 198 4.11 -6.24 -9.61
N LEU A 199 3.32 -5.17 -9.62
CA LEU A 199 2.26 -4.98 -10.63
C LEU A 199 2.82 -4.42 -11.94
N GLY A 200 2.14 -4.68 -13.05
CA GLY A 200 2.47 -4.17 -14.39
C GLY A 200 2.04 -2.70 -14.60
N SER A 201 2.36 -1.82 -13.65
CA SER A 201 2.07 -0.39 -13.74
C SER A 201 3.17 0.36 -14.50
N ALA A 202 2.84 1.45 -15.18
CA ALA A 202 3.76 2.17 -16.07
C ALA A 202 5.05 2.65 -15.37
N HIS A 203 4.95 3.11 -14.11
CA HIS A 203 6.09 3.57 -13.32
C HIS A 203 7.05 2.45 -12.93
N LYS A 204 6.60 1.20 -12.94
CA LYS A 204 7.44 0.01 -12.65
C LYS A 204 8.39 -0.34 -13.77
N ASN A 205 8.23 0.25 -14.98
CA ASN A 205 9.16 0.22 -16.10
C ASN A 205 9.50 -1.20 -16.60
N ILE A 206 8.51 -2.11 -16.55
CA ILE A 206 8.69 -3.53 -16.83
C ILE A 206 9.07 -3.78 -18.29
N ASP A 207 8.43 -3.07 -19.24
CA ASP A 207 8.70 -3.22 -20.66
C ASP A 207 10.18 -2.91 -20.98
N PHE A 208 10.74 -1.87 -20.34
CA PHE A 208 12.17 -1.57 -20.45
C PHE A 208 13.04 -2.72 -19.93
N MET A 209 12.73 -3.25 -18.75
CA MET A 209 13.45 -4.39 -18.16
C MET A 209 13.40 -5.61 -19.06
N VAL A 210 12.22 -5.94 -19.60
CA VAL A 210 12.03 -7.10 -20.49
C VAL A 210 12.84 -6.92 -21.77
N ASN A 211 12.76 -5.75 -22.41
CA ASN A 211 13.51 -5.47 -23.63
C ASN A 211 15.03 -5.50 -23.39
N ALA A 212 15.51 -4.90 -22.31
CA ALA A 212 16.91 -4.94 -21.92
C ALA A 212 17.38 -6.38 -21.65
N PHE A 213 16.57 -7.20 -20.96
CA PHE A 213 16.90 -8.61 -20.74
C PHE A 213 16.97 -9.41 -22.06
N LEU A 214 16.01 -9.21 -22.96
CA LEU A 214 15.95 -9.91 -24.22
C LEU A 214 17.10 -9.53 -25.17
N SER A 215 17.66 -8.32 -25.06
CA SER A 215 18.82 -7.89 -25.85
C SER A 215 20.15 -8.51 -25.39
N THR A 216 20.15 -9.23 -24.25
CA THR A 216 21.33 -9.93 -23.74
C THR A 216 21.35 -11.41 -24.18
N ASN A 217 22.52 -12.04 -24.20
CA ASN A 217 22.70 -13.47 -24.41
C ASN A 217 22.80 -14.28 -23.11
N ILE A 218 22.27 -13.75 -22.00
CA ILE A 218 22.30 -14.41 -20.69
C ILE A 218 21.41 -15.66 -20.75
N GLU A 219 21.93 -16.82 -20.38
CA GLU A 219 21.18 -18.10 -20.43
C GLU A 219 20.15 -18.26 -19.30
N LYS A 220 20.19 -17.40 -18.27
CA LYS A 220 19.24 -17.42 -17.15
C LYS A 220 17.83 -17.01 -17.60
N LYS A 221 16.83 -17.39 -16.80
CA LYS A 221 15.44 -16.97 -17.00
C LYS A 221 15.15 -15.64 -16.32
N LEU A 222 14.16 -14.89 -16.81
CA LEU A 222 13.56 -13.75 -16.11
C LEU A 222 12.19 -14.18 -15.59
N VAL A 223 12.04 -14.21 -14.27
CA VAL A 223 10.77 -14.54 -13.60
C VAL A 223 10.08 -13.26 -13.16
N ILE A 224 8.87 -13.05 -13.64
CA ILE A 224 8.06 -11.85 -13.40
C ILE A 224 6.81 -12.25 -12.60
N CYS A 225 6.76 -11.86 -11.33
CA CYS A 225 5.66 -12.12 -10.42
C CYS A 225 4.74 -10.91 -10.31
N GLY A 226 3.43 -11.15 -10.30
CA GLY A 226 2.38 -10.13 -10.16
C GLY A 226 1.40 -10.12 -11.33
N LYS A 227 0.46 -9.18 -11.29
CA LYS A 227 -0.61 -9.06 -12.28
C LYS A 227 -0.46 -7.79 -13.13
N GLY A 228 -1.15 -7.76 -14.28
CA GLY A 228 -1.24 -6.58 -15.14
C GLY A 228 -0.02 -6.31 -16.01
N HIS A 229 0.86 -7.31 -16.20
CA HIS A 229 2.00 -7.22 -17.10
C HIS A 229 1.58 -7.38 -18.57
N HIS A 230 2.23 -6.64 -19.45
CA HIS A 230 2.21 -6.93 -20.87
C HIS A 230 3.02 -8.21 -21.12
N ILE A 231 2.40 -9.21 -21.74
CA ILE A 231 3.02 -10.52 -21.95
C ILE A 231 3.81 -10.53 -23.27
N ILE A 232 5.13 -10.59 -23.15
CA ILE A 232 6.03 -10.82 -24.29
C ILE A 232 6.39 -12.30 -24.30
N LYS A 233 5.99 -13.03 -25.35
CA LYS A 233 6.26 -14.47 -25.50
C LYS A 233 7.75 -14.71 -25.72
N SER A 234 8.39 -15.43 -24.81
CA SER A 234 9.77 -15.88 -24.91
C SER A 234 9.98 -17.11 -24.03
N ASN A 235 10.81 -18.05 -24.49
CA ASN A 235 11.22 -19.21 -23.68
C ASN A 235 12.12 -18.81 -22.50
N ARG A 236 12.65 -17.59 -22.50
CA ARG A 236 13.51 -17.03 -21.44
C ARG A 236 12.73 -16.27 -20.36
N ILE A 237 11.42 -16.01 -20.54
CA ILE A 237 10.61 -15.24 -19.60
C ILE A 237 9.50 -16.10 -19.03
N ILE A 238 9.31 -16.06 -17.71
CA ILE A 238 8.25 -16.75 -16.99
C ILE A 238 7.39 -15.71 -16.28
N TYR A 239 6.13 -15.59 -16.69
CA TYR A 239 5.12 -14.80 -15.98
C TYR A 239 4.35 -15.72 -15.04
N THR A 240 4.44 -15.47 -13.74
CA THR A 240 3.77 -16.33 -12.73
C THR A 240 2.35 -15.88 -12.43
N GLY A 241 1.98 -14.63 -12.73
CA GLY A 241 0.81 -14.01 -12.16
C GLY A 241 0.95 -13.80 -10.64
N TYR A 242 -0.17 -13.79 -9.91
CA TYR A 242 -0.14 -13.78 -8.45
C TYR A 242 0.47 -15.07 -7.92
N ILE A 243 1.34 -14.94 -6.93
CA ILE A 243 2.02 -16.05 -6.29
C ILE A 243 1.83 -15.98 -4.76
N GLU A 244 1.66 -17.13 -4.12
CA GLU A 244 1.54 -17.23 -2.67
C GLU A 244 2.88 -16.96 -1.99
N ASP A 245 2.84 -16.38 -0.78
CA ASP A 245 4.03 -15.98 -0.02
C ASP A 245 5.07 -17.11 0.15
N LYS A 246 4.62 -18.34 0.37
CA LYS A 246 5.52 -19.50 0.52
C LYS A 246 6.41 -19.77 -0.69
N TYR A 247 5.91 -19.50 -1.91
CA TYR A 247 6.70 -19.61 -3.14
C TYR A 247 7.49 -18.33 -3.42
N LEU A 248 6.97 -17.19 -2.99
CA LEU A 248 7.65 -15.92 -3.13
C LEU A 248 8.95 -15.91 -2.31
N ASP A 249 8.92 -16.45 -1.09
CA ASP A 249 10.09 -16.64 -0.24
C ASP A 249 11.16 -17.49 -0.94
N TYR A 250 10.75 -18.61 -1.57
CA TYR A 250 11.67 -19.45 -2.35
C TYR A 250 12.32 -18.66 -3.48
N LEU A 251 11.54 -17.90 -4.25
CA LEU A 251 12.05 -17.13 -5.39
C LEU A 251 13.04 -16.06 -4.96
N TYR A 252 12.78 -15.33 -3.86
CA TYR A 252 13.73 -14.34 -3.33
C TYR A 252 15.05 -14.96 -2.86
N GLN A 253 14.99 -16.14 -2.22
CA GLN A 253 16.18 -16.80 -1.71
C GLN A 253 17.05 -17.43 -2.81
N ASN A 254 16.46 -17.83 -3.92
CA ASN A 254 17.12 -18.62 -4.97
C ASN A 254 17.35 -17.85 -6.28
N CYS A 255 16.92 -16.59 -6.40
CA CYS A 255 17.22 -15.79 -7.58
C CYS A 255 18.70 -15.38 -7.62
N SER A 256 19.25 -15.23 -8.83
CA SER A 256 20.60 -14.68 -9.03
C SER A 256 20.66 -13.21 -8.63
N ALA A 257 19.60 -12.47 -8.94
CA ALA A 257 19.42 -11.08 -8.54
C ALA A 257 17.92 -10.72 -8.59
N PHE A 258 17.53 -9.84 -7.69
CA PHE A 258 16.25 -9.15 -7.73
C PHE A 258 16.40 -7.87 -8.57
N ILE A 259 15.53 -7.68 -9.56
CA ILE A 259 15.57 -6.51 -10.45
C ILE A 259 14.41 -5.59 -10.09
N PHE A 260 14.74 -4.32 -9.86
CA PHE A 260 13.74 -3.30 -9.46
C PHE A 260 13.88 -2.04 -10.35
N PRO A 261 13.27 -2.04 -11.57
CA PRO A 261 13.51 -1.03 -12.59
C PRO A 261 12.62 0.21 -12.47
N SER A 262 11.91 0.37 -11.38
CA SER A 262 10.91 1.41 -11.16
C SER A 262 11.49 2.81 -11.36
N LYS A 263 10.75 3.68 -12.04
CA LYS A 263 11.09 5.11 -12.25
C LYS A 263 10.72 5.98 -11.05
N TYR A 264 9.80 5.49 -10.24
CA TYR A 264 9.31 6.17 -9.05
C TYR A 264 8.80 5.14 -8.03
N GLU A 265 9.13 5.34 -6.76
CA GLU A 265 8.58 4.66 -5.57
C GLU A 265 8.35 5.69 -4.47
N GLY A 266 7.40 5.39 -3.59
CA GLY A 266 7.13 6.19 -2.42
C GLY A 266 8.11 5.97 -1.28
#